data_2839cd465f33064a9d2260c430d85f9c
#
_entry.id   2839cd465f33064a9d2260c430d85f9c
#
_cell.length_a   1.000
_cell.length_b   1.000
_cell.length_c   1.000
_cell.angle_alpha   90.00
_cell.angle_beta   90.00
_cell.angle_gamma   90.00
#
_symmetry.space_group_name_H-M   'P 1'
#
loop_
_entity.id
_entity.type
_entity.pdbx_description
1 polymer ?
#
loop_
_entity_poly.entity_id
_entity_poly.type
_entity_poly.pdbx_seq_one_letter_code
_entity_poly.pdbx_strand_id
1 'polypeptide(L)'
;MICLNRNLFERLLGFTGLLALTSWFFYENYTLETTEYDISSEKLPDEFDGYRICHLSDLHNRSFGYKTKNIIQKVNKINPDIVVMTGDMVSRQDYNFRGFYNLAKAVAKEYPTYYIIGNHELDLTDRQLSELFSVLRGYGVQVLLNDKVSIEKKGKFIDLYGMYCGLHFYKDEKGNYRYPQPFTDNDLKMLIGEKNKNRFTVLLAHNPLFLDVYAKWKADVVLCGHMHGGALR
;
A
#
# COMPACT_ATOMS: atom_id res chain seq x y z
N MET A 1 -40.18 39.31 20.99
CA MET A 1 -39.63 38.04 21.50
C MET A 1 -40.06 36.96 20.54
N ILE A 2 -39.16 36.47 19.68
CA ILE A 2 -39.49 35.46 18.66
C ILE A 2 -39.43 34.10 19.37
N CYS A 3 -40.61 33.53 19.68
CA CYS A 3 -40.67 32.14 20.16
C CYS A 3 -40.38 31.21 18.98
N LEU A 4 -39.14 30.71 18.90
CA LEU A 4 -38.85 29.61 17.96
C LEU A 4 -39.73 28.41 18.35
N ASN A 5 -40.50 27.91 17.40
CA ASN A 5 -41.32 26.70 17.60
C ASN A 5 -40.38 25.53 17.97
N ARG A 6 -40.55 24.90 19.09
CA ARG A 6 -39.73 23.81 19.63
C ARG A 6 -39.50 22.70 18.59
N ASN A 7 -40.55 22.36 17.86
CA ASN A 7 -40.46 21.35 16.76
C ASN A 7 -39.56 21.81 15.63
N LEU A 8 -39.51 23.11 15.32
CA LEU A 8 -38.61 23.66 14.30
C LEU A 8 -37.16 23.64 14.79
N PHE A 9 -36.93 23.97 16.06
CA PHE A 9 -35.62 23.92 16.67
C PHE A 9 -35.03 22.47 16.69
N GLU A 10 -35.84 21.48 17.12
CA GLU A 10 -35.45 20.07 17.13
C GLU A 10 -35.15 19.53 15.71
N ARG A 11 -35.94 19.93 14.70
CA ARG A 11 -35.68 19.58 13.30
C ARG A 11 -34.40 20.21 12.76
N LEU A 12 -34.13 21.46 13.09
CA LEU A 12 -32.88 22.15 12.71
C LEU A 12 -31.67 21.50 13.38
N LEU A 13 -31.77 21.14 14.65
CA LEU A 13 -30.70 20.42 15.37
C LEU A 13 -30.42 19.05 14.75
N GLY A 14 -31.46 18.29 14.41
CA GLY A 14 -31.32 17.00 13.72
C GLY A 14 -30.69 17.15 12.33
N PHE A 15 -31.08 18.18 11.56
CA PHE A 15 -30.52 18.43 10.24
C PHE A 15 -29.05 18.88 10.30
N THR A 16 -28.68 19.75 11.23
CA THR A 16 -27.28 20.16 11.43
C THR A 16 -26.41 19.01 11.91
N GLY A 17 -26.93 18.14 12.81
CA GLY A 17 -26.24 16.91 13.22
C GLY A 17 -25.98 15.95 12.06
N LEU A 18 -27.00 15.74 11.20
CA LEU A 18 -26.86 14.89 10.02
C LEU A 18 -25.84 15.48 9.03
N LEU A 19 -25.88 16.80 8.79
CA LEU A 19 -24.88 17.47 7.94
C LEU A 19 -23.47 17.36 8.50
N ALA A 20 -23.29 17.49 9.80
CA ALA A 20 -21.98 17.34 10.44
C ALA A 20 -21.45 15.91 10.28
N LEU A 21 -22.29 14.89 10.54
CA LEU A 21 -21.95 13.47 10.38
C LEU A 21 -21.60 13.13 8.92
N THR A 22 -22.40 13.59 7.96
CA THR A 22 -22.13 13.35 6.55
C THR A 22 -20.84 14.06 6.11
N SER A 23 -20.63 15.31 6.52
CA SER A 23 -19.40 16.06 6.21
C SER A 23 -18.16 15.39 6.80
N TRP A 24 -18.26 14.91 8.05
CA TRP A 24 -17.21 14.14 8.71
C TRP A 24 -16.92 12.83 7.97
N PHE A 25 -17.97 12.07 7.61
CA PHE A 25 -17.84 10.85 6.81
C PHE A 25 -17.14 11.09 5.48
N PHE A 26 -17.51 12.17 4.75
CA PHE A 26 -16.83 12.52 3.51
C PHE A 26 -15.38 12.97 3.74
N TYR A 27 -15.12 13.73 4.80
CA TYR A 27 -13.76 14.14 5.16
C TYR A 27 -12.86 12.93 5.39
N GLU A 28 -13.27 12.00 6.26
CA GLU A 28 -12.52 10.78 6.60
C GLU A 28 -12.26 9.87 5.38
N ASN A 29 -13.26 9.75 4.49
CA ASN A 29 -13.15 8.82 3.36
C ASN A 29 -12.47 9.40 2.11
N TYR A 30 -12.39 10.71 1.97
CA TYR A 30 -11.87 11.35 0.75
C TYR A 30 -10.70 12.30 0.99
N THR A 31 -10.30 12.53 2.24
CA THR A 31 -9.11 13.32 2.54
C THR A 31 -7.89 12.42 2.56
N LEU A 32 -6.87 12.82 1.80
CA LEU A 32 -5.58 12.15 1.83
C LEU A 32 -4.74 12.70 2.97
N GLU A 33 -4.35 11.86 3.89
CA GLU A 33 -3.38 12.18 4.93
C GLU A 33 -1.98 11.67 4.57
N THR A 34 -0.97 12.29 5.13
CA THR A 34 0.41 11.83 5.05
C THR A 34 0.87 11.58 6.48
N THR A 35 1.24 10.33 6.77
CA THR A 35 1.84 9.95 8.04
C THR A 35 3.33 9.74 7.81
N GLU A 36 4.17 10.30 8.67
CA GLU A 36 5.62 10.16 8.60
C GLU A 36 6.08 9.31 9.78
N TYR A 37 7.01 8.41 9.51
CA TYR A 37 7.66 7.55 10.51
C TYR A 37 9.16 7.67 10.34
N ASP A 38 9.86 8.02 11.40
CA ASP A 38 11.31 7.99 11.44
C ASP A 38 11.78 6.62 11.92
N ILE A 39 12.65 5.99 11.14
CA ILE A 39 13.19 4.67 11.44
C ILE A 39 14.71 4.79 11.53
N SER A 40 15.27 4.43 12.68
CA SER A 40 16.72 4.37 12.91
C SER A 40 17.15 2.94 13.19
N SER A 41 18.34 2.57 12.71
CA SER A 41 18.94 1.25 12.96
C SER A 41 20.45 1.32 12.81
N GLU A 42 21.18 0.66 13.70
CA GLU A 42 22.64 0.52 13.60
C GLU A 42 23.08 -0.25 12.34
N LYS A 43 22.17 -1.00 11.71
CA LYS A 43 22.43 -1.70 10.44
C LYS A 43 22.27 -0.84 9.21
N LEU A 44 21.59 0.31 9.34
CA LEU A 44 21.38 1.22 8.23
C LEU A 44 22.70 1.95 7.96
N PRO A 45 23.26 1.88 6.74
CA PRO A 45 24.45 2.66 6.41
C PRO A 45 24.19 4.17 6.51
N ASP A 46 25.17 4.92 7.02
CA ASP A 46 25.06 6.39 7.19
C ASP A 46 24.70 7.12 5.89
N GLU A 47 25.08 6.56 4.74
CA GLU A 47 24.73 7.11 3.43
C GLU A 47 23.23 7.15 3.17
N PHE A 48 22.45 6.35 3.90
CA PHE A 48 20.99 6.32 3.86
C PHE A 48 20.33 7.22 4.91
N ASP A 49 21.08 8.00 5.67
CA ASP A 49 20.49 9.02 6.54
C ASP A 49 19.63 9.99 5.73
N GLY A 50 18.41 10.25 6.23
CA GLY A 50 17.39 11.04 5.55
C GLY A 50 16.81 10.40 4.30
N TYR A 51 17.06 9.10 4.01
CA TYR A 51 16.46 8.39 2.87
C TYR A 51 14.96 8.22 3.05
N ARG A 52 14.18 8.67 2.07
CA ARG A 52 12.72 8.71 2.14
C ARG A 52 12.08 7.66 1.25
N ILE A 53 11.27 6.80 1.84
CA ILE A 53 10.43 5.82 1.14
C ILE A 53 9.00 6.31 1.19
N CYS A 54 8.40 6.64 0.03
CA CYS A 54 6.97 6.91 -0.04
C CYS A 54 6.22 5.58 -0.25
N HIS A 55 5.37 5.23 0.72
CA HIS A 55 4.59 4.01 0.70
C HIS A 55 3.14 4.30 0.30
N LEU A 56 2.65 3.61 -0.74
CA LEU A 56 1.29 3.65 -1.23
C LEU A 56 0.71 2.23 -1.20
N SER A 57 -0.55 2.08 -0.79
CA SER A 57 -1.24 0.79 -0.76
C SER A 57 -2.75 0.95 -0.90
N ASP A 58 -3.46 -0.12 -1.26
CA ASP A 58 -4.91 -0.25 -1.17
C ASP A 58 -5.68 0.87 -1.88
N LEU A 59 -5.25 1.23 -3.08
CA LEU A 59 -5.91 2.27 -3.89
C LEU A 59 -7.29 1.82 -4.41
N HIS A 60 -7.45 0.52 -4.72
CA HIS A 60 -8.69 -0.09 -5.21
C HIS A 60 -9.35 0.69 -6.35
N ASN A 61 -8.56 1.09 -7.35
CA ASN A 61 -9.00 1.93 -8.47
C ASN A 61 -9.56 3.31 -8.08
N ARG A 62 -9.51 3.70 -6.80
CA ARG A 62 -9.98 5.04 -6.38
C ARG A 62 -9.13 6.13 -7.04
N SER A 63 -9.80 7.17 -7.48
CA SER A 63 -9.13 8.37 -7.96
C SER A 63 -9.35 9.52 -6.96
N PHE A 64 -8.27 10.13 -6.52
CA PHE A 64 -8.29 11.30 -5.63
C PHE A 64 -7.99 12.54 -6.49
N GLY A 65 -9.06 13.22 -6.91
CA GLY A 65 -9.01 14.28 -7.89
C GLY A 65 -8.89 13.78 -9.34
N TYR A 66 -8.95 14.70 -10.30
CA TYR A 66 -8.84 14.36 -11.72
C TYR A 66 -7.50 13.67 -12.02
N LYS A 67 -7.55 12.46 -12.59
CA LYS A 67 -6.37 11.61 -12.90
C LYS A 67 -5.43 11.39 -11.71
N THR A 68 -5.97 11.19 -10.51
CA THR A 68 -5.20 10.97 -9.27
C THR A 68 -4.23 12.11 -8.90
N LYS A 69 -4.51 13.32 -9.38
CA LYS A 69 -3.64 14.49 -9.22
C LYS A 69 -3.29 14.78 -7.75
N ASN A 70 -4.23 14.59 -6.83
CA ASN A 70 -4.01 14.91 -5.41
C ASN A 70 -2.96 13.97 -4.77
N ILE A 71 -2.96 12.67 -5.12
CA ILE A 71 -1.93 11.73 -4.66
C ILE A 71 -0.57 12.14 -5.23
N ILE A 72 -0.50 12.37 -6.54
CA ILE A 72 0.74 12.75 -7.23
C ILE A 72 1.34 14.02 -6.61
N GLN A 73 0.50 15.03 -6.33
CA GLN A 73 0.97 16.27 -5.68
C GLN A 73 1.53 16.03 -4.28
N LYS A 74 0.90 15.12 -3.49
CA LYS A 74 1.42 14.75 -2.16
C LYS A 74 2.75 14.02 -2.27
N VAL A 75 2.88 13.03 -3.18
CA VAL A 75 4.14 12.32 -3.42
C VAL A 75 5.24 13.32 -3.80
N ASN A 76 4.97 14.24 -4.73
CA ASN A 76 5.95 15.26 -5.13
C ASN A 76 6.34 16.19 -3.98
N LYS A 77 5.39 16.52 -3.08
CA LYS A 77 5.70 17.34 -1.89
C LYS A 77 6.59 16.59 -0.90
N ILE A 78 6.43 15.27 -0.75
CA ILE A 78 7.30 14.42 0.09
C ILE A 78 8.71 14.38 -0.52
N ASN A 79 8.82 14.42 -1.84
CA ASN A 79 10.06 14.29 -2.60
C ASN A 79 10.87 13.07 -2.15
N PRO A 80 10.32 11.85 -2.33
CA PRO A 80 10.95 10.61 -1.83
C PRO A 80 12.15 10.21 -2.70
N ASP A 81 13.04 9.40 -2.14
CA ASP A 81 14.10 8.75 -2.91
C ASP A 81 13.56 7.58 -3.72
N ILE A 82 12.54 6.87 -3.20
CA ILE A 82 11.82 5.81 -3.89
C ILE A 82 10.33 5.83 -3.55
N VAL A 83 9.52 5.26 -4.44
CA VAL A 83 8.09 4.96 -4.19
C VAL A 83 7.89 3.45 -4.16
N VAL A 84 7.20 2.95 -3.16
CA VAL A 84 6.81 1.54 -3.07
C VAL A 84 5.28 1.41 -3.04
N MET A 85 4.75 0.44 -3.77
CA MET A 85 3.32 0.15 -3.85
C MET A 85 3.09 -1.29 -3.41
N THR A 86 2.38 -1.49 -2.29
CA THR A 86 2.29 -2.78 -1.63
C THR A 86 0.98 -3.54 -1.88
N GLY A 87 0.45 -3.45 -3.10
CA GLY A 87 -0.68 -4.25 -3.56
C GLY A 87 -2.05 -3.62 -3.34
N ASP A 88 -3.08 -4.31 -3.82
CA ASP A 88 -4.47 -3.87 -3.85
C ASP A 88 -4.62 -2.46 -4.47
N MET A 89 -3.76 -2.17 -5.45
CA MET A 89 -3.83 -0.92 -6.22
C MET A 89 -5.02 -0.94 -7.20
N VAL A 90 -5.45 -2.14 -7.62
CA VAL A 90 -6.63 -2.38 -8.43
C VAL A 90 -7.75 -3.03 -7.63
N SER A 91 -8.98 -3.01 -8.15
CA SER A 91 -10.12 -3.71 -7.56
C SER A 91 -10.47 -4.93 -8.39
N ARG A 92 -10.75 -6.06 -7.72
CA ARG A 92 -11.27 -7.29 -8.38
C ARG A 92 -12.65 -7.11 -9.02
N GLN A 93 -13.38 -6.07 -8.64
CA GLN A 93 -14.76 -5.79 -9.09
C GLN A 93 -14.82 -4.74 -10.20
N ASP A 94 -13.75 -4.00 -10.43
CA ASP A 94 -13.68 -2.93 -11.42
C ASP A 94 -12.38 -3.03 -12.22
N TYR A 95 -12.49 -3.40 -13.47
CA TYR A 95 -11.36 -3.58 -14.38
C TYR A 95 -10.90 -2.27 -15.04
N ASN A 96 -11.36 -1.12 -14.57
CA ASN A 96 -10.89 0.18 -15.02
C ASN A 96 -9.65 0.63 -14.24
N PHE A 97 -8.49 0.17 -14.64
CA PHE A 97 -7.22 0.45 -13.97
C PHE A 97 -6.63 1.84 -14.32
N ARG A 98 -7.37 2.71 -15.01
CA ARG A 98 -6.88 4.03 -15.45
C ARG A 98 -6.35 4.89 -14.29
N GLY A 99 -7.01 4.86 -13.13
CA GLY A 99 -6.57 5.58 -11.94
C GLY A 99 -5.18 5.15 -11.51
N PHE A 100 -4.98 3.86 -11.38
CA PHE A 100 -3.69 3.28 -11.03
C PHE A 100 -2.62 3.52 -12.10
N TYR A 101 -2.94 3.30 -13.38
CA TYR A 101 -2.00 3.56 -14.47
C TYR A 101 -1.53 5.02 -14.52
N ASN A 102 -2.42 5.99 -14.31
CA ASN A 102 -2.06 7.40 -14.25
C ASN A 102 -1.11 7.70 -13.08
N LEU A 103 -1.38 7.13 -11.91
CA LEU A 103 -0.53 7.25 -10.72
C LEU A 103 0.85 6.63 -10.99
N ALA A 104 0.88 5.35 -11.38
CA ALA A 104 2.12 4.61 -11.62
C ALA A 104 3.00 5.31 -12.67
N LYS A 105 2.40 5.74 -13.80
CA LYS A 105 3.11 6.48 -14.85
C LYS A 105 3.71 7.78 -14.32
N ALA A 106 2.95 8.53 -13.52
CA ALA A 106 3.40 9.83 -13.02
C ALA A 106 4.53 9.69 -11.99
N VAL A 107 4.41 8.74 -11.05
CA VAL A 107 5.43 8.57 -10.01
C VAL A 107 6.68 7.90 -10.55
N ALA A 108 6.55 6.90 -11.43
CA ALA A 108 7.70 6.19 -12.00
C ALA A 108 8.52 7.04 -12.97
N LYS A 109 7.94 8.12 -13.50
CA LYS A 109 8.66 9.10 -14.32
C LYS A 109 9.70 9.89 -13.51
N GLU A 110 9.39 10.17 -12.24
CA GLU A 110 10.17 11.05 -11.38
C GLU A 110 11.00 10.27 -10.33
N TYR A 111 10.51 9.08 -9.90
CA TYR A 111 11.08 8.32 -8.80
C TYR A 111 11.25 6.84 -9.17
N PRO A 112 12.36 6.17 -8.77
CA PRO A 112 12.43 4.71 -8.79
C PRO A 112 11.22 4.13 -8.06
N THR A 113 10.45 3.29 -8.73
CA THR A 113 9.15 2.83 -8.24
C THR A 113 9.09 1.30 -8.25
N TYR A 114 8.68 0.72 -7.13
CA TYR A 114 8.58 -0.72 -6.91
C TYR A 114 7.14 -1.09 -6.58
N TYR A 115 6.71 -2.25 -7.05
CA TYR A 115 5.36 -2.73 -6.88
C TYR A 115 5.34 -4.22 -6.55
N ILE A 116 4.54 -4.59 -5.57
CA ILE A 116 4.11 -5.95 -5.31
C ILE A 116 2.61 -6.08 -5.47
N ILE A 117 2.10 -7.29 -5.66
CA ILE A 117 0.66 -7.56 -5.76
C ILE A 117 0.04 -7.86 -4.40
N GLY A 118 -1.24 -7.51 -4.25
CA GLY A 118 -2.10 -7.88 -3.14
C GLY A 118 -3.12 -8.95 -3.54
N ASN A 119 -4.09 -9.20 -2.69
CA ASN A 119 -5.10 -10.24 -2.94
C ASN A 119 -6.12 -9.85 -4.02
N HIS A 120 -6.32 -8.56 -4.30
CA HIS A 120 -7.18 -8.12 -5.39
C HIS A 120 -6.55 -8.38 -6.75
N GLU A 121 -5.24 -8.20 -6.89
CA GLU A 121 -4.52 -8.55 -8.10
C GLU A 121 -4.51 -10.07 -8.34
N LEU A 122 -4.42 -10.88 -7.28
CA LEU A 122 -4.46 -12.35 -7.36
C LEU A 122 -5.84 -12.90 -7.79
N ASP A 123 -6.90 -12.12 -7.65
CA ASP A 123 -8.26 -12.46 -8.15
C ASP A 123 -8.44 -12.09 -9.65
N LEU A 124 -7.47 -11.45 -10.30
CA LEU A 124 -7.50 -11.16 -11.73
C LEU A 124 -7.22 -12.43 -12.54
N THR A 125 -7.71 -12.47 -13.78
CA THR A 125 -7.31 -13.51 -14.72
C THR A 125 -5.83 -13.36 -15.12
N ASP A 126 -5.20 -14.46 -15.53
CA ASP A 126 -3.79 -14.46 -15.99
C ASP A 126 -3.55 -13.42 -17.08
N ARG A 127 -4.51 -13.25 -18.00
CA ARG A 127 -4.45 -12.24 -19.06
C ARG A 127 -4.42 -10.84 -18.51
N GLN A 128 -5.32 -10.52 -17.57
CA GLN A 128 -5.42 -9.19 -16.95
C GLN A 128 -4.16 -8.87 -16.13
N LEU A 129 -3.67 -9.86 -15.38
CA LEU A 129 -2.46 -9.72 -14.58
C LEU A 129 -1.22 -9.50 -15.47
N SER A 130 -1.12 -10.26 -16.55
CA SER A 130 -0.04 -10.10 -17.55
C SER A 130 -0.08 -8.71 -18.22
N GLU A 131 -1.27 -8.23 -18.60
CA GLU A 131 -1.46 -6.89 -19.15
C GLU A 131 -1.08 -5.81 -18.13
N LEU A 132 -1.53 -5.94 -16.89
CA LEU A 132 -1.18 -5.03 -15.79
C LEU A 132 0.35 -4.91 -15.65
N PHE A 133 1.06 -6.04 -15.57
CA PHE A 133 2.52 -6.03 -15.43
C PHE A 133 3.21 -5.45 -16.66
N SER A 134 2.72 -5.75 -17.85
CA SER A 134 3.27 -5.19 -19.10
C SER A 134 3.18 -3.66 -19.10
N VAL A 135 2.02 -3.13 -18.74
CA VAL A 135 1.79 -1.67 -18.68
C VAL A 135 2.68 -1.02 -17.62
N LEU A 136 2.74 -1.59 -16.40
CA LEU A 136 3.56 -1.05 -15.31
C LEU A 136 5.05 -1.05 -15.65
N ARG A 137 5.57 -2.15 -16.20
CA ARG A 137 6.96 -2.23 -16.67
C ARG A 137 7.24 -1.24 -17.78
N GLY A 138 6.28 -1.02 -18.69
CA GLY A 138 6.37 0.00 -19.74
C GLY A 138 6.45 1.43 -19.21
N TYR A 139 6.00 1.69 -17.97
CA TYR A 139 6.19 2.97 -17.27
C TYR A 139 7.48 3.05 -16.45
N GLY A 140 8.26 1.98 -16.39
CA GLY A 140 9.50 1.92 -15.59
C GLY A 140 9.29 1.44 -14.15
N VAL A 141 8.10 0.93 -13.81
CA VAL A 141 7.85 0.32 -12.48
C VAL A 141 8.52 -1.05 -12.42
N GLN A 142 9.29 -1.30 -11.37
CA GLN A 142 9.85 -2.62 -11.09
C GLN A 142 8.82 -3.45 -10.31
N VAL A 143 8.27 -4.47 -10.99
CA VAL A 143 7.30 -5.40 -10.39
C VAL A 143 8.08 -6.55 -9.75
N LEU A 144 8.03 -6.62 -8.42
CA LEU A 144 8.73 -7.63 -7.62
C LEU A 144 7.77 -8.78 -7.31
N LEU A 145 8.00 -9.94 -7.91
CA LEU A 145 7.20 -11.15 -7.75
C LEU A 145 8.03 -12.22 -7.03
N ASN A 146 8.08 -12.14 -5.70
CA ASN A 146 8.97 -12.94 -4.86
C ASN A 146 10.43 -12.76 -5.25
N ASP A 147 10.83 -11.51 -5.40
CA ASP A 147 12.14 -11.11 -5.89
C ASP A 147 12.73 -9.99 -5.01
N LYS A 148 13.99 -9.68 -5.21
CA LYS A 148 14.67 -8.61 -4.49
C LYS A 148 15.46 -7.70 -5.41
N VAL A 149 15.65 -6.48 -4.95
CA VAL A 149 16.56 -5.50 -5.55
C VAL A 149 17.46 -4.91 -4.47
N SER A 150 18.72 -4.69 -4.82
CA SER A 150 19.63 -3.93 -3.94
C SER A 150 19.63 -2.48 -4.37
N ILE A 151 19.28 -1.60 -3.45
CA ILE A 151 19.28 -0.15 -3.65
C ILE A 151 20.65 0.37 -3.23
N GLU A 152 21.31 1.05 -4.15
CA GLU A 152 22.62 1.63 -3.91
C GLU A 152 22.54 3.13 -3.59
N LYS A 153 23.31 3.59 -2.61
CA LYS A 153 23.59 5.00 -2.35
C LYS A 153 25.05 5.17 -1.94
N LYS A 154 25.84 5.88 -2.74
CA LYS A 154 27.25 6.18 -2.49
C LYS A 154 28.10 4.91 -2.18
N GLY A 155 27.89 3.82 -2.91
CA GLY A 155 28.62 2.57 -2.74
C GLY A 155 28.15 1.69 -1.58
N LYS A 156 27.09 2.08 -0.85
CA LYS A 156 26.44 1.27 0.18
C LYS A 156 25.09 0.78 -0.31
N PHE A 157 24.61 -0.30 0.30
CA PHE A 157 23.43 -1.01 -0.19
C PHE A 157 22.46 -1.33 0.93
N ILE A 158 21.18 -1.21 0.64
CA ILE A 158 20.07 -1.83 1.37
C ILE A 158 19.37 -2.79 0.44
N ASP A 159 18.73 -3.85 0.97
CA ASP A 159 17.98 -4.81 0.17
C ASP A 159 16.48 -4.58 0.33
N LEU A 160 15.79 -4.43 -0.80
CA LEU A 160 14.34 -4.34 -0.89
C LEU A 160 13.80 -5.67 -1.43
N TYR A 161 13.05 -6.39 -0.61
CA TYR A 161 12.38 -7.63 -1.00
C TYR A 161 10.91 -7.36 -1.29
N GLY A 162 10.41 -7.89 -2.38
CA GLY A 162 8.98 -7.90 -2.70
C GLY A 162 8.42 -9.30 -2.61
N MET A 163 7.44 -9.51 -1.76
CA MET A 163 6.79 -10.80 -1.54
C MET A 163 5.30 -10.73 -1.84
N TYR A 164 4.80 -11.78 -2.48
CA TYR A 164 3.39 -12.10 -2.49
C TYR A 164 3.18 -13.58 -2.14
N CYS A 165 2.07 -13.92 -1.54
CA CYS A 165 1.67 -15.29 -1.25
C CYS A 165 0.36 -15.63 -1.96
N GLY A 166 0.09 -16.92 -2.17
CA GLY A 166 -1.11 -17.38 -2.87
C GLY A 166 -2.41 -17.04 -2.13
N LEU A 167 -3.53 -17.03 -2.87
CA LEU A 167 -4.86 -16.70 -2.32
C LEU A 167 -5.29 -17.62 -1.16
N HIS A 168 -4.79 -18.86 -1.09
CA HIS A 168 -5.10 -19.79 0.00
C HIS A 168 -4.61 -19.33 1.38
N PHE A 169 -3.65 -18.37 1.40
CA PHE A 169 -3.24 -17.69 2.63
C PHE A 169 -4.15 -16.52 3.01
N TYR A 170 -5.08 -16.14 2.15
CA TYR A 170 -6.08 -15.10 2.41
C TYR A 170 -7.48 -15.68 2.60
N LYS A 171 -7.80 -16.76 1.89
CA LYS A 171 -9.13 -17.37 1.83
C LYS A 171 -9.04 -18.87 2.02
N ASP A 172 -10.07 -19.47 2.64
CA ASP A 172 -10.26 -20.92 2.64
C ASP A 172 -10.72 -21.44 1.25
N GLU A 173 -10.84 -22.75 1.09
CA GLU A 173 -11.30 -23.37 -0.17
C GLU A 173 -12.70 -22.94 -0.60
N LYS A 174 -13.51 -22.41 0.31
CA LYS A 174 -14.85 -21.86 0.04
C LYS A 174 -14.84 -20.37 -0.28
N GLY A 175 -13.65 -19.76 -0.31
CA GLY A 175 -13.47 -18.32 -0.57
C GLY A 175 -13.73 -17.41 0.64
N ASN A 176 -13.83 -17.97 1.86
CA ASN A 176 -14.02 -17.17 3.07
C ASN A 176 -12.68 -16.72 3.64
N TYR A 177 -12.59 -15.45 4.03
CA TYR A 177 -11.41 -14.86 4.70
C TYR A 177 -11.26 -15.27 6.17
N ARG A 178 -12.17 -16.10 6.70
CA ARG A 178 -12.23 -16.40 8.14
C ARG A 178 -11.21 -17.44 8.59
N TYR A 179 -10.82 -18.35 7.69
CA TYR A 179 -9.95 -19.49 8.02
C TYR A 179 -8.90 -19.72 6.93
N PRO A 180 -8.00 -18.74 6.70
CA PRO A 180 -6.91 -18.96 5.75
C PRO A 180 -5.96 -20.05 6.25
N GLN A 181 -5.19 -20.62 5.34
CA GLN A 181 -4.10 -21.52 5.74
C GLN A 181 -3.04 -20.77 6.53
N PRO A 182 -2.38 -21.38 7.52
CA PRO A 182 -1.30 -20.75 8.25
C PRO A 182 -0.11 -20.53 7.32
N PHE A 183 0.43 -19.31 7.34
CA PHE A 183 1.66 -18.95 6.65
C PHE A 183 2.84 -19.16 7.60
N THR A 184 3.87 -19.86 7.17
CA THR A 184 4.99 -20.26 8.03
C THR A 184 6.33 -19.66 7.58
N ASP A 185 7.35 -19.76 8.44
CA ASP A 185 8.73 -19.37 8.11
C ASP A 185 9.28 -20.14 6.91
N ASN A 186 8.92 -21.41 6.76
CA ASN A 186 9.31 -22.21 5.60
C ASN A 186 8.65 -21.69 4.31
N ASP A 187 7.37 -21.30 4.36
CA ASP A 187 6.69 -20.73 3.19
C ASP A 187 7.38 -19.42 2.75
N LEU A 188 7.70 -18.55 3.70
CA LEU A 188 8.41 -17.31 3.41
C LEU A 188 9.78 -17.57 2.79
N LYS A 189 10.56 -18.49 3.36
CA LYS A 189 11.89 -18.86 2.83
C LYS A 189 11.80 -19.52 1.45
N MET A 190 10.77 -20.29 1.18
CA MET A 190 10.53 -20.85 -0.15
C MET A 190 10.21 -19.77 -1.18
N LEU A 191 9.51 -18.70 -0.79
CA LEU A 191 9.12 -17.62 -1.69
C LEU A 191 10.27 -16.66 -2.00
N ILE A 192 11.00 -16.19 -0.99
CA ILE A 192 12.00 -15.12 -1.13
C ILE A 192 13.42 -15.47 -0.66
N GLY A 193 13.61 -16.71 -0.20
CA GLY A 193 14.91 -17.20 0.29
C GLY A 193 15.32 -16.62 1.64
N GLU A 194 16.58 -16.84 1.98
CA GLU A 194 17.19 -16.25 3.17
C GLU A 194 17.70 -14.83 2.87
N LYS A 195 17.54 -13.93 3.83
CA LYS A 195 18.06 -12.57 3.67
C LYS A 195 19.57 -12.49 3.88
N ASN A 196 20.18 -11.45 3.31
CA ASN A 196 21.54 -11.09 3.66
C ASN A 196 21.58 -10.51 5.08
N LYS A 197 22.23 -11.23 6.02
CA LYS A 197 22.30 -10.84 7.44
C LYS A 197 23.08 -9.54 7.68
N ASN A 198 23.95 -9.16 6.74
CA ASN A 198 24.82 -7.99 6.85
C ASN A 198 24.25 -6.74 6.17
N ARG A 199 23.03 -6.82 5.64
CA ARG A 199 22.37 -5.69 4.97
C ARG A 199 21.08 -5.31 5.67
N PHE A 200 20.80 -4.02 5.70
CA PHE A 200 19.51 -3.51 6.09
C PHE A 200 18.47 -3.97 5.07
N THR A 201 17.36 -4.50 5.54
CA THR A 201 16.35 -5.16 4.70
C THR A 201 14.99 -4.53 4.90
N VAL A 202 14.41 -4.07 3.81
CA VAL A 202 13.00 -3.65 3.73
C VAL A 202 12.22 -4.76 3.04
N LEU A 203 11.18 -5.28 3.67
CA LEU A 203 10.26 -6.25 3.12
C LEU A 203 8.95 -5.57 2.72
N LEU A 204 8.59 -5.66 1.46
CA LEU A 204 7.27 -5.32 0.96
C LEU A 204 6.42 -6.59 1.00
N ALA A 205 5.34 -6.57 1.79
CA ALA A 205 4.41 -7.69 1.90
C ALA A 205 2.99 -7.13 2.08
N HIS A 206 2.03 -7.60 1.28
CA HIS A 206 0.70 -7.01 1.35
C HIS A 206 -0.02 -7.34 2.66
N ASN A 207 0.06 -8.60 3.14
CA ASN A 207 -0.71 -9.06 4.30
C ASN A 207 0.03 -8.87 5.63
N PRO A 208 -0.44 -8.00 6.56
CA PRO A 208 0.18 -7.78 7.86
C PRO A 208 -0.11 -8.89 8.88
N LEU A 209 -1.03 -9.81 8.61
CA LEU A 209 -1.38 -10.87 9.56
C LEU A 209 -0.24 -11.87 9.78
N PHE A 210 0.82 -11.82 8.97
CA PHE A 210 1.99 -12.69 9.07
C PHE A 210 3.23 -12.00 9.68
N LEU A 211 3.03 -10.90 10.43
CA LEU A 211 4.13 -10.13 11.03
C LEU A 211 5.06 -10.98 11.89
N ASP A 212 4.54 -12.00 12.60
CA ASP A 212 5.37 -12.93 13.38
C ASP A 212 6.36 -13.70 12.49
N VAL A 213 5.94 -14.08 11.28
CA VAL A 213 6.78 -14.79 10.31
C VAL A 213 7.83 -13.85 9.75
N TYR A 214 7.45 -12.61 9.41
CA TYR A 214 8.38 -11.59 8.92
C TYR A 214 9.43 -11.22 9.97
N ALA A 215 9.02 -11.16 11.24
CA ALA A 215 9.92 -10.93 12.38
C ALA A 215 10.90 -12.09 12.60
N LYS A 216 10.44 -13.35 12.48
CA LYS A 216 11.33 -14.53 12.53
C LYS A 216 12.34 -14.54 11.40
N TRP A 217 11.93 -14.12 10.21
CA TRP A 217 12.84 -13.96 9.06
C TRP A 217 13.79 -12.77 9.25
N LYS A 218 13.55 -11.92 10.27
CA LYS A 218 14.36 -10.76 10.68
C LYS A 218 14.40 -9.64 9.65
N ALA A 219 13.26 -9.34 8.99
CA ALA A 219 13.12 -8.09 8.26
C ALA A 219 13.43 -6.90 9.20
N ASP A 220 14.19 -5.93 8.74
CA ASP A 220 14.49 -4.75 9.55
C ASP A 220 13.33 -3.75 9.51
N VAL A 221 12.64 -3.67 8.35
CA VAL A 221 11.39 -2.92 8.16
C VAL A 221 10.44 -3.77 7.33
N VAL A 222 9.15 -3.72 7.65
CA VAL A 222 8.08 -4.34 6.85
C VAL A 222 7.07 -3.28 6.47
N LEU A 223 6.74 -3.17 5.18
CA LEU A 223 5.72 -2.28 4.65
C LEU A 223 4.55 -3.12 4.14
N CYS A 224 3.39 -2.96 4.77
CA CYS A 224 2.19 -3.73 4.48
C CYS A 224 1.01 -2.86 4.07
N GLY A 225 0.07 -3.46 3.33
CA GLY A 225 -1.26 -2.92 3.05
C GLY A 225 -2.37 -3.71 3.73
N HIS A 226 -3.44 -4.00 2.98
CA HIS A 226 -4.56 -4.90 3.31
C HIS A 226 -5.55 -4.41 4.38
N MET A 227 -5.09 -3.74 5.42
CA MET A 227 -5.95 -3.32 6.55
C MET A 227 -6.52 -1.91 6.40
N HIS A 228 -6.24 -1.20 5.31
CA HIS A 228 -6.75 0.14 4.97
C HIS A 228 -6.59 1.17 6.11
N GLY A 229 -5.57 0.98 6.96
CA GLY A 229 -5.36 1.80 8.15
C GLY A 229 -6.28 1.46 9.33
N GLY A 230 -7.02 0.34 9.27
CA GLY A 230 -7.96 -0.15 10.29
C GLY A 230 -9.40 -0.21 9.80
N ALA A 231 -10.20 -1.10 10.40
CA ALA A 231 -11.61 -1.29 10.03
C ALA A 231 -12.52 -0.12 10.48
N LEU A 232 -12.11 0.58 11.52
CA LEU A 232 -12.74 1.78 12.07
C LEU A 232 -11.65 2.80 12.38
N ARG A 233 -11.79 4.00 11.85
CA ARG A 233 -10.95 5.17 12.16
C ARG A 233 -11.77 6.21 12.89
#